data_2310c7424619d52fa93f05e94f96fd1e
#
_entry.id   2310c7424619d52fa93f05e94f96fd1e
#
_cell.length_a   1.000
_cell.length_b   1.000
_cell.length_c   1.000
_cell.angle_alpha   90.00
_cell.angle_beta   90.00
_cell.angle_gamma   90.00
#
_symmetry.space_group_name_H-M   'P 1'
#
loop_
_entity.id
_entity.type
_entity.pdbx_description
1 polymer ?
#
loop_
_entity_poly.entity_id
_entity_poly.type
_entity_poly.pdbx_seq_one_letter_code
_entity_poly.pdbx_strand_id
1 'polypeptide(L)'
;MKRSVTILMTVVLALMLAGCASTAIDTTGGRDGSSFAKAVIVGSVRAEYLYIDRNWKDSKIASQVVTENDGKPYDVVSITTKDGQAKNVYFDISKFYRKKTYADDLE
;
A
#
# COMPACT_ATOMS: atom_id res chain seq x y z
N MET A 1 -16.36 -37.52 -9.65
CA MET A 1 -15.25 -37.16 -10.39
C MET A 1 -15.35 -35.85 -10.98
N LYS A 2 -16.28 -35.65 -11.85
CA LYS A 2 -16.35 -34.36 -12.45
C LYS A 2 -16.64 -33.27 -11.50
N ARG A 3 -17.37 -33.58 -10.47
CA ARG A 3 -17.65 -32.61 -9.47
C ARG A 3 -16.44 -32.07 -8.81
N SER A 4 -15.45 -32.90 -8.63
CA SER A 4 -14.22 -32.46 -8.00
C SER A 4 -13.58 -31.35 -8.77
N VAL A 5 -13.63 -31.46 -10.06
CA VAL A 5 -13.05 -30.45 -10.91
C VAL A 5 -13.75 -29.12 -10.74
N THR A 6 -15.06 -29.17 -10.68
CA THR A 6 -15.83 -27.96 -10.53
C THR A 6 -15.53 -27.25 -9.24
N ILE A 7 -15.43 -28.01 -8.19
CA ILE A 7 -15.11 -27.42 -6.88
C ILE A 7 -13.75 -26.76 -6.91
N LEU A 8 -12.82 -27.41 -7.57
CA LEU A 8 -11.49 -26.89 -7.66
C LEU A 8 -11.48 -25.54 -8.35
N MET A 9 -12.25 -25.40 -9.40
CA MET A 9 -12.31 -24.14 -10.10
C MET A 9 -12.87 -23.04 -9.24
N THR A 10 -13.85 -23.36 -8.46
CA THR A 10 -14.44 -22.38 -7.56
C THR A 10 -13.42 -21.86 -6.58
N VAL A 11 -12.61 -22.74 -6.06
CA VAL A 11 -11.58 -22.35 -5.12
C VAL A 11 -10.56 -21.42 -5.77
N VAL A 12 -10.17 -21.74 -6.98
CA VAL A 12 -9.23 -20.91 -7.71
C VAL A 12 -9.79 -19.53 -7.90
N LEU A 13 -11.04 -19.43 -8.26
CA LEU A 13 -11.66 -18.15 -8.47
C LEU A 13 -11.66 -17.33 -7.18
N ALA A 14 -11.96 -17.96 -6.08
CA ALA A 14 -11.96 -17.27 -4.81
C ALA A 14 -10.59 -16.72 -4.48
N LEU A 15 -9.55 -17.46 -4.79
CA LEU A 15 -8.21 -17.00 -4.56
C LEU A 15 -7.89 -15.79 -5.40
N MET A 16 -8.37 -15.75 -6.61
CA MET A 16 -8.16 -14.61 -7.46
C MET A 16 -8.81 -13.37 -6.89
N LEU A 17 -10.00 -13.52 -6.35
CA LEU A 17 -10.66 -12.39 -5.73
C LEU A 17 -9.89 -11.91 -4.50
N ALA A 18 -9.41 -12.85 -3.73
CA ALA A 18 -8.64 -12.48 -2.56
C ALA A 18 -7.34 -11.80 -2.96
N GLY A 19 -6.84 -12.09 -4.15
CA GLY A 19 -5.62 -11.49 -4.64
C GLY A 19 -5.80 -10.14 -5.29
N CYS A 20 -6.99 -9.55 -5.17
CA CYS A 20 -7.22 -8.24 -5.78
C CYS A 20 -6.45 -7.12 -5.13
N ALA A 21 -5.90 -7.35 -3.93
CA ALA A 21 -5.04 -6.34 -3.31
C ALA A 21 -3.80 -6.20 -4.19
N SER A 22 -3.62 -5.01 -4.72
CA SER A 22 -2.50 -4.74 -5.62
C SER A 22 -1.19 -4.76 -4.85
N THR A 23 -0.16 -5.32 -5.49
CA THR A 23 1.19 -5.23 -4.94
C THR A 23 2.05 -4.32 -5.80
N ALA A 24 1.41 -3.50 -6.63
CA ALA A 24 2.13 -2.61 -7.54
C ALA A 24 2.92 -1.58 -6.77
N ILE A 25 4.16 -1.43 -7.14
CA ILE A 25 5.08 -0.47 -6.55
C ILE A 25 5.78 0.23 -7.70
N ASP A 26 5.62 1.55 -7.79
CA ASP A 26 6.22 2.33 -8.87
C ASP A 26 7.26 3.28 -8.29
N THR A 27 8.51 2.98 -8.58
CA THR A 27 9.64 3.80 -8.14
C THR A 27 10.31 4.52 -9.30
N THR A 28 9.66 4.59 -10.47
CA THR A 28 10.26 5.25 -11.61
C THR A 28 10.46 6.74 -11.34
N GLY A 29 11.38 7.33 -12.04
CA GLY A 29 11.64 8.77 -11.90
C GLY A 29 12.30 9.14 -10.59
N GLY A 30 12.98 8.20 -9.95
CA GLY A 30 13.68 8.49 -8.71
C GLY A 30 12.81 8.49 -7.47
N ARG A 31 11.64 7.87 -7.54
CA ARG A 31 10.75 7.79 -6.39
C ARG A 31 11.31 6.81 -5.37
N ASP A 32 11.85 7.36 -4.31
CA ASP A 32 12.44 6.55 -3.24
C ASP A 32 11.71 6.69 -1.90
N GLY A 33 10.60 7.41 -1.88
CA GLY A 33 9.81 7.57 -0.67
C GLY A 33 10.36 8.58 0.31
N SER A 34 11.34 9.38 -0.07
CA SER A 34 11.99 10.29 0.87
C SER A 34 11.25 11.62 1.07
N SER A 35 10.28 11.91 0.22
CA SER A 35 9.52 13.17 0.32
C SER A 35 8.24 13.02 -0.46
N PHE A 36 7.37 14.02 -0.36
CA PHE A 36 6.16 14.02 -1.18
C PHE A 36 6.50 13.98 -2.67
N ALA A 37 7.51 14.75 -3.07
CA ALA A 37 7.89 14.80 -4.47
C ALA A 37 8.45 13.48 -4.97
N LYS A 38 9.04 12.69 -4.07
CA LYS A 38 9.62 11.40 -4.41
C LYS A 38 8.83 10.23 -3.84
N ALA A 39 7.57 10.46 -3.57
CA ALA A 39 6.72 9.41 -3.00
C ALA A 39 6.62 8.22 -3.94
N VAL A 40 6.67 7.04 -3.38
CA VAL A 40 6.50 5.80 -4.13
C VAL A 40 5.02 5.62 -4.43
N ILE A 41 4.68 5.37 -5.68
CA ILE A 41 3.30 5.16 -6.05
C ILE A 41 2.96 3.69 -5.81
N VAL A 42 1.95 3.45 -5.01
CA VAL A 42 1.57 2.08 -4.65
C VAL A 42 0.10 1.84 -4.94
N GLY A 43 -0.23 0.57 -5.13
CA GLY A 43 -1.59 0.18 -5.45
C GLY A 43 -2.40 -0.29 -4.25
N SER A 44 -1.80 -0.37 -3.07
CA SER A 44 -2.51 -0.81 -1.87
C SER A 44 -1.63 -0.57 -0.65
N VAL A 45 -2.23 -0.70 0.53
CA VAL A 45 -1.47 -0.63 1.78
C VAL A 45 -0.49 -1.80 1.88
N ARG A 46 -0.91 -2.96 1.36
CA ARG A 46 0.00 -4.10 1.34
C ARG A 46 1.28 -3.77 0.58
N ALA A 47 1.17 -3.06 -0.52
CA ALA A 47 2.34 -2.67 -1.31
C ALA A 47 3.27 -1.75 -0.52
N GLU A 48 2.71 -0.90 0.33
CA GLU A 48 3.53 -0.04 1.19
C GLU A 48 4.41 -0.89 2.10
N TYR A 49 3.81 -1.88 2.75
CA TYR A 49 4.56 -2.73 3.67
C TYR A 49 5.60 -3.58 2.95
N LEU A 50 5.29 -4.04 1.75
CA LEU A 50 6.24 -4.78 0.96
C LEU A 50 7.44 -3.91 0.60
N TYR A 51 7.20 -2.67 0.23
CA TYR A 51 8.28 -1.75 -0.09
C TYR A 51 9.17 -1.50 1.12
N ILE A 52 8.56 -1.27 2.26
CA ILE A 52 9.30 -1.03 3.50
C ILE A 52 10.14 -2.26 3.87
N ASP A 53 9.54 -3.44 3.78
CA ASP A 53 10.24 -4.66 4.14
C ASP A 53 11.44 -4.91 3.24
N ARG A 54 11.30 -4.60 1.97
CA ARG A 54 12.38 -4.81 1.01
C ARG A 54 13.55 -3.84 1.19
N ASN A 55 13.24 -2.62 1.60
CA ASN A 55 14.25 -1.58 1.68
C ASN A 55 14.83 -1.40 3.09
N TRP A 56 14.07 -1.72 4.11
CA TRP A 56 14.52 -1.59 5.50
C TRP A 56 14.09 -2.82 6.27
N LYS A 57 14.78 -3.91 6.01
CA LYS A 57 14.45 -5.17 6.63
C LYS A 57 14.53 -5.06 8.15
N ASP A 58 13.59 -5.72 8.81
CA ASP A 58 13.50 -5.74 10.27
C ASP A 58 13.22 -4.36 10.89
N SER A 59 12.66 -3.45 10.10
CA SER A 59 12.19 -2.19 10.64
C SER A 59 10.85 -2.38 11.34
N LYS A 60 10.48 -1.42 12.16
CA LYS A 60 9.20 -1.41 12.84
C LYS A 60 8.43 -0.17 12.46
N ILE A 61 7.13 -0.31 12.29
CA ILE A 61 6.28 0.82 11.96
C ILE A 61 5.90 1.50 13.25
N ALA A 62 6.23 2.80 13.33
CA ALA A 62 5.92 3.60 14.51
C ALA A 62 4.58 4.31 14.34
N SER A 63 4.28 4.78 13.15
CA SER A 63 3.00 5.45 12.89
C SER A 63 2.71 5.47 11.41
N GLN A 64 1.47 5.76 11.07
CA GLN A 64 1.01 5.82 9.69
C GLN A 64 -0.06 6.88 9.62
N VAL A 65 0.13 7.88 8.77
CA VAL A 65 -0.77 9.03 8.70
C VAL A 65 -1.12 9.30 7.25
N VAL A 66 -2.42 9.33 6.96
CA VAL A 66 -2.90 9.75 5.64
C VAL A 66 -2.99 11.27 5.65
N THR A 67 -2.42 11.91 4.67
CA THR A 67 -2.43 13.35 4.56
C THR A 67 -2.59 13.78 3.11
N GLU A 68 -2.89 15.04 2.92
CA GLU A 68 -3.00 15.61 1.59
C GLU A 68 -1.85 16.56 1.36
N ASN A 69 -1.30 16.54 0.16
CA ASN A 69 -0.29 17.50 -0.23
C ASN A 69 -0.55 17.86 -1.69
N ASP A 70 -0.76 19.14 -1.94
CA ASP A 70 -0.99 19.63 -3.29
C ASP A 70 -2.17 18.94 -3.96
N GLY A 71 -3.21 18.66 -3.18
CA GLY A 71 -4.44 18.04 -3.69
C GLY A 71 -4.38 16.54 -3.88
N LYS A 72 -3.29 15.89 -3.51
CA LYS A 72 -3.15 14.44 -3.68
C LYS A 72 -3.04 13.76 -2.31
N PRO A 73 -3.57 12.56 -2.20
CA PRO A 73 -3.49 11.83 -0.93
C PRO A 73 -2.17 11.05 -0.83
N TYR A 74 -1.59 11.11 0.34
CA TYR A 74 -0.35 10.38 0.63
C TYR A 74 -0.50 9.65 1.95
N ASP A 75 0.23 8.57 2.06
CA ASP A 75 0.38 7.86 3.31
C ASP A 75 1.82 8.05 3.76
N VAL A 76 2.02 8.64 4.92
CA VAL A 76 3.36 8.85 5.47
C VAL A 76 3.54 7.83 6.58
N VAL A 77 4.43 6.89 6.36
CA VAL A 77 4.69 5.81 7.31
C VAL A 77 6.01 6.09 7.99
N SER A 78 5.95 6.28 9.30
CA SER A 78 7.15 6.49 10.11
C SER A 78 7.63 5.14 10.61
N ILE A 79 8.89 4.85 10.36
CA ILE A 79 9.48 3.58 10.76
C ILE A 79 10.71 3.81 11.61
N THR A 80 11.05 2.80 12.39
CA THR A 80 12.34 2.73 13.08
C THR A 80 13.10 1.60 12.44
N THR A 81 14.26 1.90 11.89
CA THR A 81 15.06 0.89 11.20
C THR A 81 15.72 -0.04 12.21
N LYS A 82 16.29 -1.12 11.70
CA LYS A 82 16.93 -2.13 12.55
C LYS A 82 18.01 -1.52 13.43
N ASP A 83 18.73 -0.53 12.91
CA ASP A 83 19.77 0.14 13.67
C ASP A 83 19.28 1.34 14.48
N GLY A 84 17.97 1.50 14.60
CA GLY A 84 17.38 2.49 15.50
C GLY A 84 17.12 3.86 14.89
N GLN A 85 17.28 4.01 13.59
CA GLN A 85 17.05 5.31 12.96
C GLN A 85 15.57 5.50 12.66
N ALA A 86 15.10 6.73 12.85
CA ALA A 86 13.74 7.10 12.50
C ALA A 86 13.72 7.58 11.05
N LYS A 87 12.76 7.09 10.29
CA LYS A 87 12.58 7.50 8.90
C LYS A 87 11.12 7.66 8.57
N ASN A 88 10.81 8.61 7.69
CA ASN A 88 9.48 8.74 7.14
C ASN A 88 9.52 8.27 5.70
N VAL A 89 8.57 7.41 5.35
CA VAL A 89 8.46 6.89 3.99
C VAL A 89 7.16 7.40 3.40
N TYR A 90 7.24 8.06 2.26
CA TYR A 90 6.11 8.72 1.62
C TYR A 90 5.57 7.87 0.49
N PHE A 91 4.26 7.61 0.52
CA PHE A 91 3.58 6.84 -0.52
C PHE A 91 2.48 7.66 -1.14
N ASP A 92 2.43 7.65 -2.46
CA ASP A 92 1.33 8.25 -3.20
C ASP A 92 0.24 7.17 -3.30
N ILE A 93 -0.90 7.42 -2.66
CA ILE A 93 -1.96 6.43 -2.58
C ILE A 93 -3.16 6.82 -3.43
N SER A 94 -2.97 7.72 -4.39
CA SER A 94 -4.08 8.21 -5.19
C SER A 94 -4.72 7.12 -6.05
N LYS A 95 -4.05 6.00 -6.26
CA LYS A 95 -4.60 4.92 -7.07
C LYS A 95 -5.71 4.14 -6.36
N PHE A 96 -5.74 4.16 -5.04
CA PHE A 96 -6.73 3.36 -4.32
C PHE A 96 -7.42 4.10 -3.18
N TYR A 97 -6.85 5.19 -2.70
CA TYR A 97 -7.45 5.93 -1.60
C TYR A 97 -8.48 6.91 -2.11
N ARG A 98 -9.64 6.95 -1.44
CA ARG A 98 -10.65 7.92 -1.76
C ARG A 98 -11.08 8.58 -0.46
N LYS A 99 -10.97 9.91 -0.44
CA LYS A 99 -11.37 10.65 0.73
C LYS A 99 -12.87 10.52 0.92
N LYS A 100 -13.29 10.18 2.14
CA LYS A 100 -14.71 10.10 2.45
C LYS A 100 -15.29 11.50 2.56
N THR A 101 -16.49 11.67 2.02
CA THR A 101 -17.22 12.91 2.18
C THR A 101 -18.38 12.64 3.10
N TYR A 102 -19.06 13.73 3.51
CA TYR A 102 -20.23 13.60 4.34
C TYR A 102 -21.29 12.72 3.66
N ALA A 103 -21.40 12.85 2.35
CA ALA A 103 -22.37 12.06 1.62
C ALA A 103 -22.06 10.56 1.70
N ASP A 104 -20.78 10.21 1.70
CA ASP A 104 -20.39 8.82 1.82
C ASP A 104 -20.82 8.23 3.16
N ASP A 105 -20.80 9.04 4.20
CA ASP A 105 -21.17 8.57 5.53
C ASP A 105 -22.66 8.32 5.66
N LEU A 106 -23.45 8.91 4.79
CA LEU A 106 -24.88 8.71 4.83
C LEU A 106 -25.33 7.41 4.20
N GLU A 107 -24.47 6.75 3.49
CA GLU A 107 -24.78 5.48 2.88
C GLU A 107 -24.39 4.33 3.79
#